data_d0b3652df5f5088acf2e29bf4ad0d524
#
_entry.id   d0b3652df5f5088acf2e29bf4ad0d524
#
_cell.length_a   1.000
_cell.length_b   1.000
_cell.length_c   1.000
_cell.angle_alpha   90.00
_cell.angle_beta   90.00
_cell.angle_gamma   90.00
#
_symmetry.space_group_name_H-M   'P 1'
#
loop_
_entity.id
_entity.type
_entity.pdbx_description
1 polymer ?
#
loop_
_entity_poly.entity_id
_entity_poly.type
_entity_poly.pdbx_seq_one_letter_code
_entity_poly.pdbx_strand_id
1 'polypeptide(L)'
;ANGQVLAARLADQWRVAVLDHREEAVALRDPLRAGSSSIDLLVTKAPTLMGVLAPVWAVSPYEVSMLPEDLRFDAVLLVDAGATTLVENLGAIRRAGQVVAFGDTVTQTPAPFTIAVRRETGEGDAHVGDDAALHEGSAYAQLRAVLPELSLTRSYRAGGEDLTSLVNDRFYDQQIESLPWAGSFLGHHSITHEYVRGGQGLPDQQTGAVESTDAEVERVVQLVLQHASERPRESLMVITASEKHAVRVYQ
;
A
#
# COMPACT_ATOMS: atom_id res chain seq x y z
N ALA A 1 14.54 -22.08 -8.75
CA ALA A 1 16.02 -22.23 -8.71
C ALA A 1 16.70 -21.04 -8.01
N ASN A 2 16.41 -19.78 -8.39
CA ASN A 2 17.10 -18.62 -7.84
C ASN A 2 16.86 -18.41 -6.32
N GLY A 3 15.64 -18.65 -5.84
CA GLY A 3 15.31 -18.51 -4.41
C GLY A 3 16.06 -19.49 -3.50
N GLN A 4 16.25 -20.72 -3.95
CA GLN A 4 17.00 -21.72 -3.19
C GLN A 4 18.49 -21.38 -3.12
N VAL A 5 19.06 -20.88 -4.22
CA VAL A 5 20.46 -20.43 -4.25
C VAL A 5 20.66 -19.24 -3.32
N LEU A 6 19.74 -18.27 -3.34
CA LEU A 6 19.79 -17.13 -2.43
C LEU A 6 19.69 -17.56 -0.97
N ALA A 7 18.75 -18.43 -0.64
CA ALA A 7 18.59 -18.94 0.73
C ALA A 7 19.84 -19.67 1.22
N ALA A 8 20.48 -20.48 0.36
CA ALA A 8 21.72 -21.17 0.70
C ALA A 8 22.87 -20.17 0.96
N ARG A 9 23.02 -19.15 0.11
CA ARG A 9 24.04 -18.10 0.30
C ARG A 9 23.81 -17.32 1.60
N LEU A 10 22.59 -16.94 1.89
CA LEU A 10 22.25 -16.26 3.15
C LEU A 10 22.54 -17.13 4.36
N ALA A 11 22.21 -18.42 4.31
CA ALA A 11 22.50 -19.36 5.39
C ALA A 11 24.00 -19.52 5.64
N ASP A 12 24.82 -19.55 4.59
CA ASP A 12 26.27 -19.60 4.71
C ASP A 12 26.83 -18.29 5.27
N GLN A 13 26.35 -17.13 4.79
CA GLN A 13 26.74 -15.83 5.34
C GLN A 13 26.40 -15.70 6.82
N TRP A 14 25.20 -16.12 7.24
CA TRP A 14 24.80 -16.12 8.64
C TRP A 14 25.70 -17.01 9.50
N ARG A 15 26.03 -18.19 9.00
CA ARG A 15 26.93 -19.14 9.72
C ARG A 15 28.29 -18.55 9.95
N VAL A 16 28.89 -17.94 8.92
CA VAL A 16 30.18 -17.26 8.99
C VAL A 16 30.10 -16.07 9.94
N ALA A 17 29.09 -15.19 9.78
CA ALA A 17 28.94 -14.01 10.62
C ALA A 17 28.78 -14.33 12.11
N VAL A 18 28.02 -15.39 12.44
CA VAL A 18 27.86 -15.86 13.84
C VAL A 18 29.19 -16.37 14.43
N LEU A 19 30.05 -16.96 13.61
CA LEU A 19 31.38 -17.42 14.06
C LEU A 19 32.34 -16.25 14.23
N ASP A 20 32.32 -15.28 13.30
CA ASP A 20 33.21 -14.12 13.32
C ASP A 20 32.84 -13.13 14.42
N HIS A 21 31.53 -12.99 14.71
CA HIS A 21 30.98 -12.08 15.73
C HIS A 21 30.37 -12.83 16.92
N ARG A 22 31.16 -13.75 17.50
CA ARG A 22 30.69 -14.68 18.55
C ARG A 22 30.15 -13.98 19.79
N GLU A 23 30.74 -12.87 20.18
CA GLU A 23 30.30 -12.08 21.34
C GLU A 23 28.92 -11.47 21.12
N GLU A 24 28.69 -10.87 19.95
CA GLU A 24 27.38 -10.35 19.55
C GLU A 24 26.34 -11.46 19.44
N ALA A 25 26.71 -12.62 18.90
CA ALA A 25 25.84 -13.78 18.79
C ALA A 25 25.39 -14.30 20.18
N VAL A 26 26.30 -14.32 21.15
CA VAL A 26 25.96 -14.65 22.55
C VAL A 26 25.05 -13.59 23.16
N ALA A 27 25.33 -12.32 22.92
CA ALA A 27 24.50 -11.20 23.43
C ALA A 27 23.07 -11.19 22.87
N LEU A 28 22.87 -11.64 21.61
CA LEU A 28 21.55 -11.77 20.97
C LEU A 28 20.73 -12.96 21.46
N ARG A 29 21.40 -14.02 21.90
CA ARG A 29 20.74 -15.28 22.25
C ARG A 29 19.64 -15.13 23.28
N ASP A 30 19.88 -14.40 24.33
CA ASP A 30 18.96 -14.28 25.48
C ASP A 30 17.75 -13.39 25.13
N PRO A 31 17.89 -12.19 24.49
CA PRO A 31 16.76 -11.44 23.97
C PRO A 31 15.89 -12.21 23.01
N LEU A 32 16.48 -12.94 22.06
CA LEU A 32 15.73 -13.72 21.06
C LEU A 32 15.00 -14.90 21.71
N ARG A 33 15.59 -15.59 22.68
CA ARG A 33 14.91 -16.64 23.44
C ARG A 33 13.76 -16.13 24.30
N ALA A 34 13.90 -14.91 24.80
CA ALA A 34 12.83 -14.23 25.53
C ALA A 34 11.72 -13.70 24.61
N GLY A 35 11.84 -13.87 23.29
CA GLY A 35 10.87 -13.35 22.32
C GLY A 35 10.90 -11.83 22.19
N SER A 36 12.01 -11.18 22.52
CA SER A 36 12.14 -9.75 22.36
C SER A 36 12.14 -9.36 20.88
N SER A 37 11.25 -8.45 20.51
CA SER A 37 11.16 -7.82 19.18
C SER A 37 11.63 -6.36 19.18
N SER A 38 12.23 -5.88 20.29
CA SER A 38 12.75 -4.52 20.36
C SER A 38 13.97 -4.37 19.45
N ILE A 39 13.79 -3.67 18.36
CA ILE A 39 14.83 -3.42 17.34
C ILE A 39 16.00 -2.68 17.96
N ASP A 40 15.75 -1.64 18.75
CA ASP A 40 16.78 -0.86 19.43
C ASP A 40 17.68 -1.75 20.33
N LEU A 41 17.06 -2.63 21.10
CA LEU A 41 17.78 -3.59 21.93
C LEU A 41 18.64 -4.55 21.10
N LEU A 42 18.10 -5.10 20.02
CA LEU A 42 18.82 -6.07 19.19
C LEU A 42 19.99 -5.41 18.45
N VAL A 43 19.79 -4.21 17.89
CA VAL A 43 20.85 -3.45 17.22
C VAL A 43 21.94 -2.99 18.20
N THR A 44 21.54 -2.51 19.39
CA THR A 44 22.52 -2.13 20.42
C THR A 44 23.36 -3.32 20.92
N LYS A 45 22.76 -4.52 21.02
CA LYS A 45 23.45 -5.73 21.48
C LYS A 45 24.35 -6.35 20.43
N ALA A 46 24.02 -6.19 19.15
CA ALA A 46 24.75 -6.81 18.05
C ALA A 46 24.68 -5.96 16.77
N PRO A 47 25.33 -4.80 16.76
CA PRO A 47 25.20 -3.84 15.65
C PRO A 47 25.70 -4.41 14.32
N THR A 48 26.79 -5.17 14.35
CA THR A 48 27.37 -5.78 13.14
C THR A 48 26.57 -6.99 12.68
N LEU A 49 26.26 -7.87 13.62
CA LEU A 49 25.60 -9.15 13.32
C LEU A 49 24.16 -8.93 12.85
N MET A 50 23.43 -7.94 13.39
CA MET A 50 22.08 -7.61 12.96
C MET A 50 22.00 -7.20 11.49
N GLY A 51 22.98 -6.44 10.98
CA GLY A 51 23.04 -6.07 9.58
C GLY A 51 23.21 -7.26 8.63
N VAL A 52 23.86 -8.33 9.08
CA VAL A 52 24.04 -9.56 8.29
C VAL A 52 22.85 -10.51 8.45
N LEU A 53 22.34 -10.70 9.67
CA LEU A 53 21.23 -11.60 9.96
C LEU A 53 19.90 -11.10 9.42
N ALA A 54 19.69 -9.79 9.47
CA ALA A 54 18.48 -9.13 9.00
C ALA A 54 18.80 -7.99 8.03
N PRO A 55 19.24 -8.30 6.79
CA PRO A 55 19.64 -7.29 5.81
C PRO A 55 18.46 -6.50 5.24
N VAL A 56 17.22 -6.97 5.43
CA VAL A 56 15.99 -6.33 4.97
C VAL A 56 15.04 -6.12 6.13
N TRP A 57 14.57 -4.87 6.26
CA TRP A 57 13.65 -4.46 7.30
C TRP A 57 12.39 -3.90 6.67
N ALA A 58 11.24 -4.46 7.06
CA ALA A 58 9.93 -3.97 6.66
C ALA A 58 9.33 -3.20 7.84
N VAL A 59 9.16 -1.90 7.66
CA VAL A 59 8.63 -1.01 8.69
C VAL A 59 7.61 -0.05 8.08
N SER A 60 6.65 0.37 8.88
CA SER A 60 5.73 1.45 8.51
C SER A 60 6.49 2.79 8.52
N PRO A 61 6.17 3.77 7.65
CA PRO A 61 6.74 5.11 7.71
C PRO A 61 6.66 5.74 9.10
N TYR A 62 5.60 5.47 9.85
CA TYR A 62 5.38 5.99 11.21
C TYR A 62 6.31 5.37 12.27
N GLU A 63 6.77 4.15 12.05
CA GLU A 63 7.68 3.43 12.96
C GLU A 63 9.16 3.74 12.70
N VAL A 64 9.48 4.37 11.57
CA VAL A 64 10.87 4.71 11.21
C VAL A 64 11.51 5.63 12.25
N SER A 65 10.74 6.49 12.91
CA SER A 65 11.22 7.37 13.97
C SER A 65 11.65 6.62 15.23
N MET A 66 11.19 5.39 15.40
CA MET A 66 11.56 4.53 16.54
C MET A 66 12.86 3.75 16.30
N LEU A 67 13.39 3.79 15.09
CA LEU A 67 14.66 3.16 14.76
C LEU A 67 15.83 4.03 15.25
N PRO A 68 16.98 3.43 15.64
CA PRO A 68 18.19 4.16 16.00
C PRO A 68 18.54 5.20 14.93
N GLU A 69 18.97 6.39 15.38
CA GLU A 69 19.21 7.51 14.46
C GLU A 69 20.41 7.27 13.53
N ASP A 70 21.39 6.52 13.97
CA ASP A 70 22.61 6.15 13.25
C ASP A 70 22.44 4.96 12.31
N LEU A 71 21.31 4.27 12.38
CA LEU A 71 21.02 3.14 11.50
C LEU A 71 20.94 3.59 10.03
N ARG A 72 21.75 2.95 9.18
CA ARG A 72 21.84 3.24 7.74
C ARG A 72 21.62 1.99 6.92
N PHE A 73 21.08 2.21 5.72
CA PHE A 73 20.80 1.18 4.72
C PHE A 73 21.42 1.58 3.38
N ASP A 74 21.77 0.63 2.55
CA ASP A 74 22.20 0.89 1.18
C ASP A 74 21.07 1.46 0.34
N ALA A 75 19.85 0.92 0.51
CA ALA A 75 18.68 1.36 -0.22
C ALA A 75 17.41 1.35 0.64
N VAL A 76 16.50 2.25 0.34
CA VAL A 76 15.12 2.24 0.82
C VAL A 76 14.17 1.94 -0.34
N LEU A 77 13.25 1.02 -0.14
CA LEU A 77 12.16 0.71 -1.05
C LEU A 77 10.88 1.28 -0.47
N LEU A 78 10.35 2.33 -1.06
CA LEU A 78 9.05 2.90 -0.70
C LEU A 78 7.97 2.15 -1.48
N VAL A 79 7.21 1.31 -0.80
CA VAL A 79 6.10 0.55 -1.38
C VAL A 79 4.83 1.36 -1.17
N ASP A 80 3.97 1.42 -2.20
CA ASP A 80 2.75 2.23 -2.21
C ASP A 80 3.02 3.74 -1.94
N ALA A 81 4.11 4.26 -2.50
CA ALA A 81 4.51 5.65 -2.34
C ALA A 81 3.48 6.67 -2.89
N GLY A 82 2.52 6.21 -3.69
CA GLY A 82 1.37 6.99 -4.13
C GLY A 82 0.34 7.24 -3.02
N ALA A 83 0.31 6.38 -2.00
CA ALA A 83 -0.64 6.46 -0.88
C ALA A 83 -0.09 7.23 0.35
N THR A 84 1.14 7.69 0.30
CA THR A 84 1.81 8.42 1.39
C THR A 84 2.40 9.73 0.90
N THR A 85 2.58 10.69 1.80
CA THR A 85 3.25 11.96 1.51
C THR A 85 4.78 11.81 1.55
N LEU A 86 5.51 12.74 0.93
CA LEU A 86 6.97 12.75 1.01
C LEU A 86 7.45 12.95 2.45
N VAL A 87 6.76 13.78 3.21
CA VAL A 87 7.11 14.09 4.62
C VAL A 87 7.08 12.83 5.48
N GLU A 88 6.08 11.98 5.32
CA GLU A 88 6.00 10.69 6.04
C GLU A 88 7.18 9.78 5.74
N ASN A 89 7.75 9.87 4.55
CA ASN A 89 8.85 9.02 4.08
C ASN A 89 10.25 9.62 4.31
N LEU A 90 10.38 10.89 4.70
CA LEU A 90 11.68 11.56 4.88
C LEU A 90 12.58 10.83 5.88
N GLY A 91 12.01 10.29 6.95
CA GLY A 91 12.76 9.53 7.95
C GLY A 91 13.46 8.30 7.37
N ALA A 92 12.81 7.59 6.45
CA ALA A 92 13.36 6.45 5.74
C ALA A 92 14.38 6.88 4.67
N ILE A 93 14.04 7.89 3.88
CA ILE A 93 14.90 8.43 2.81
C ILE A 93 16.26 8.89 3.37
N ARG A 94 16.26 9.60 4.49
CA ARG A 94 17.50 10.10 5.12
C ARG A 94 18.44 8.99 5.64
N ARG A 95 17.92 7.78 5.82
CA ARG A 95 18.68 6.62 6.31
C ARG A 95 19.30 5.76 5.21
N ALA A 96 19.04 6.10 3.94
CA ALA A 96 19.48 5.28 2.81
C ALA A 96 20.34 6.06 1.82
N GLY A 97 21.27 5.35 1.19
CA GLY A 97 22.10 5.87 0.10
C GLY A 97 21.39 5.92 -1.24
N GLN A 98 20.34 5.10 -1.40
CA GLN A 98 19.54 5.01 -2.63
C GLN A 98 18.05 4.92 -2.29
N VAL A 99 17.22 5.56 -3.12
CA VAL A 99 15.75 5.51 -2.99
C VAL A 99 15.15 4.86 -4.23
N VAL A 100 14.27 3.89 -4.02
CA VAL A 100 13.42 3.29 -5.06
C VAL A 100 11.98 3.40 -4.61
N ALA A 101 11.15 4.11 -5.35
CA ALA A 101 9.75 4.31 -5.02
C ALA A 101 8.85 3.54 -6.00
N PHE A 102 7.94 2.75 -5.46
CA PHE A 102 6.88 2.08 -6.19
C PHE A 102 5.56 2.77 -5.88
N GLY A 103 4.83 3.17 -6.91
CA GLY A 103 3.56 3.87 -6.74
C GLY A 103 2.80 4.01 -8.03
N ASP A 104 1.58 4.50 -7.91
CA ASP A 104 0.68 4.74 -9.02
C ASP A 104 -0.14 6.01 -8.72
N THR A 105 -0.10 6.98 -9.63
CA THR A 105 -0.85 8.23 -9.49
C THR A 105 -2.33 8.10 -9.83
N VAL A 106 -2.73 7.00 -10.45
CA VAL A 106 -4.13 6.76 -10.85
C VAL A 106 -4.94 6.15 -9.71
N THR A 107 -4.37 5.14 -9.05
CA THR A 107 -5.08 4.34 -8.05
C THR A 107 -4.71 4.68 -6.61
N GLN A 108 -3.66 5.48 -6.41
CA GLN A 108 -3.15 5.80 -5.09
C GLN A 108 -3.13 7.31 -4.85
N THR A 109 -3.73 7.72 -3.75
CA THR A 109 -3.66 9.10 -3.24
C THR A 109 -3.38 9.04 -1.74
N PRO A 110 -2.60 9.98 -1.19
CA PRO A 110 -2.44 10.08 0.26
C PRO A 110 -3.78 10.27 0.94
N ALA A 111 -3.99 9.59 2.07
CA ALA A 111 -5.17 9.84 2.89
C ALA A 111 -5.14 11.28 3.41
N PRO A 112 -6.25 12.02 3.38
CA PRO A 112 -6.29 13.36 3.92
C PRO A 112 -6.06 13.30 5.43
N PHE A 113 -4.93 13.86 5.88
CA PHE A 113 -4.62 13.96 7.30
C PHE A 113 -4.97 15.36 7.77
N THR A 114 -6.11 15.52 8.42
CA THR A 114 -6.55 16.79 8.98
C THR A 114 -6.24 16.84 10.46
N ILE A 115 -5.14 17.50 10.85
CA ILE A 115 -4.94 17.90 12.24
C ILE A 115 -5.61 19.27 12.41
N ALA A 116 -6.69 19.33 13.20
CA ALA A 116 -7.21 20.59 13.68
C ALA A 116 -6.25 21.14 14.76
N VAL A 117 -5.20 21.84 14.34
CA VAL A 117 -4.37 22.60 15.27
C VAL A 117 -5.16 23.83 15.69
N ARG A 118 -5.68 23.84 16.91
CA ARG A 118 -6.23 25.05 17.53
C ARG A 118 -5.05 25.97 17.79
N ARG A 119 -4.80 26.91 16.89
CA ARG A 119 -3.84 27.99 17.14
C ARG A 119 -4.47 28.90 18.18
N GLU A 120 -3.88 28.97 19.36
CA GLU A 120 -4.10 30.12 20.25
C GLU A 120 -3.50 31.33 19.55
N THR A 121 -4.33 32.34 19.35
CA THR A 121 -4.05 33.56 18.59
C THR A 121 -2.87 34.32 19.19
N GLY A 122 -1.70 34.16 18.56
CA GLY A 122 -0.57 35.06 18.70
C GLY A 122 -0.23 35.57 17.31
N GLU A 123 -0.33 36.89 17.15
CA GLU A 123 0.03 37.61 15.93
C GLU A 123 1.49 37.32 15.52
N GLY A 124 1.67 36.69 14.39
CA GLY A 124 2.95 36.44 13.77
C GLY A 124 2.74 35.84 12.37
N ASP A 125 3.11 36.56 11.34
CA ASP A 125 3.12 36.18 9.93
C ASP A 125 3.69 34.77 9.77
N ALA A 126 2.84 33.82 9.53
CA ALA A 126 3.24 32.48 9.13
C ALA A 126 3.27 32.43 7.59
N HIS A 127 4.43 32.17 7.02
CA HIS A 127 4.58 31.73 5.65
C HIS A 127 3.82 30.39 5.48
N VAL A 128 2.56 30.48 5.09
CA VAL A 128 1.66 29.33 4.85
C VAL A 128 1.86 28.74 3.45
N GLY A 129 2.76 29.32 2.64
CA GLY A 129 2.84 29.01 1.21
C GLY A 129 3.60 27.72 0.86
N ASP A 130 4.72 27.42 1.51
CA ASP A 130 5.58 26.31 1.08
C ASP A 130 5.32 24.99 1.83
N ASP A 131 4.86 25.05 3.07
CA ASP A 131 4.56 23.83 3.84
C ASP A 131 3.30 23.10 3.35
N ALA A 132 2.32 23.81 2.79
CA ALA A 132 1.12 23.19 2.26
C ALA A 132 1.41 22.32 1.03
N ALA A 133 2.31 22.75 0.16
CA ALA A 133 2.68 22.02 -1.05
C ALA A 133 3.39 20.67 -0.75
N LEU A 134 4.13 20.59 0.37
CA LEU A 134 4.78 19.36 0.82
C LEU A 134 3.77 18.32 1.34
N HIS A 135 2.60 18.76 1.77
CA HIS A 135 1.52 17.92 2.27
C HIS A 135 0.47 17.55 1.21
N GLU A 136 0.43 18.27 0.08
CA GLU A 136 -0.59 18.08 -0.95
C GLU A 136 -0.30 17.00 -1.99
N GLY A 137 0.95 16.53 -2.10
CA GLY A 137 1.33 15.54 -3.11
C GLY A 137 1.74 14.20 -2.52
N SER A 138 1.55 13.13 -3.30
CA SER A 138 2.10 11.83 -2.91
C SER A 138 3.63 11.82 -3.01
N ALA A 139 4.27 11.00 -2.18
CA ALA A 139 5.72 10.78 -2.24
C ALA A 139 6.15 10.32 -3.63
N TYR A 140 5.35 9.45 -4.27
CA TYR A 140 5.62 9.00 -5.63
C TYR A 140 5.62 10.15 -6.64
N ALA A 141 4.61 11.01 -6.63
CA ALA A 141 4.52 12.14 -7.57
C ALA A 141 5.68 13.12 -7.41
N GLN A 142 6.10 13.41 -6.19
CA GLN A 142 7.21 14.32 -5.91
C GLN A 142 8.56 13.69 -6.27
N LEU A 143 8.78 12.42 -5.97
CA LEU A 143 10.01 11.70 -6.34
C LEU A 143 10.13 11.50 -7.85
N ARG A 144 9.02 11.24 -8.56
CA ARG A 144 8.98 11.14 -10.02
C ARG A 144 9.50 12.41 -10.71
N ALA A 145 9.33 13.58 -10.12
CA ALA A 145 9.81 14.82 -10.68
C ALA A 145 11.35 14.96 -10.67
N VAL A 146 12.05 14.19 -9.84
CA VAL A 146 13.50 14.31 -9.63
C VAL A 146 14.28 13.00 -9.86
N LEU A 147 13.59 11.86 -9.93
CA LEU A 147 14.21 10.54 -10.15
C LEU A 147 13.84 9.98 -11.54
N PRO A 148 14.70 9.13 -12.11
CA PRO A 148 14.35 8.38 -13.32
C PRO A 148 13.13 7.49 -13.09
N GLU A 149 12.23 7.44 -14.07
CA GLU A 149 11.01 6.63 -14.04
C GLU A 149 11.17 5.35 -14.87
N LEU A 150 10.66 4.25 -14.33
CA LEU A 150 10.53 2.97 -15.02
C LEU A 150 9.08 2.49 -14.87
N SER A 151 8.40 2.30 -15.99
CA SER A 151 7.02 1.80 -15.99
C SER A 151 6.99 0.28 -15.83
N LEU A 152 6.13 -0.20 -14.92
CA LEU A 152 5.78 -1.61 -14.81
C LEU A 152 4.66 -1.90 -15.82
N THR A 153 4.91 -2.80 -16.76
CA THR A 153 4.01 -3.04 -17.89
C THR A 153 3.18 -4.32 -17.77
N ARG A 154 3.25 -5.05 -16.66
CA ARG A 154 2.54 -6.31 -16.51
C ARG A 154 1.65 -6.35 -15.28
N SER A 155 0.39 -6.72 -15.49
CA SER A 155 -0.56 -7.00 -14.42
C SER A 155 -0.62 -8.49 -14.13
N TYR A 156 -0.36 -8.86 -12.87
CA TYR A 156 -0.47 -10.24 -12.39
C TYR A 156 -1.71 -10.47 -11.50
N ARG A 157 -2.36 -9.39 -11.08
CA ARG A 157 -3.43 -9.43 -10.09
C ARG A 157 -4.82 -9.54 -10.72
N ALA A 158 -4.99 -8.97 -11.91
CA ALA A 158 -6.27 -9.01 -12.60
C ALA A 158 -6.62 -10.46 -13.01
N GLY A 159 -7.80 -10.92 -12.59
CA GLY A 159 -8.28 -12.26 -12.87
C GLY A 159 -8.77 -12.48 -14.30
N GLY A 160 -8.91 -11.41 -15.10
CA GLY A 160 -9.36 -11.49 -16.48
C GLY A 160 -8.79 -10.36 -17.32
N GLU A 161 -8.62 -10.63 -18.61
CA GLU A 161 -8.10 -9.66 -19.56
C GLU A 161 -9.05 -8.49 -19.78
N ASP A 162 -10.36 -8.74 -19.75
CA ASP A 162 -11.41 -7.74 -19.88
C ASP A 162 -11.33 -6.69 -18.75
N LEU A 163 -11.03 -7.10 -17.52
CA LEU A 163 -10.84 -6.20 -16.40
C LEU A 163 -9.61 -5.30 -16.57
N THR A 164 -8.50 -5.86 -17.04
CA THR A 164 -7.28 -5.09 -17.32
C THR A 164 -7.48 -4.16 -18.51
N SER A 165 -8.13 -4.61 -19.58
CA SER A 165 -8.39 -3.83 -20.79
C SER A 165 -9.14 -2.54 -20.47
N LEU A 166 -10.23 -2.62 -19.69
CA LEU A 166 -11.01 -1.43 -19.31
C LEU A 166 -10.16 -0.36 -18.62
N VAL A 167 -9.30 -0.78 -17.69
CA VAL A 167 -8.45 0.14 -16.92
C VAL A 167 -7.29 0.66 -17.77
N ASN A 168 -6.72 -0.21 -18.58
CA ASN A 168 -5.59 0.09 -19.45
C ASN A 168 -5.95 1.15 -20.51
N ASP A 169 -7.12 0.99 -21.15
CA ASP A 169 -7.62 1.94 -22.15
C ASP A 169 -7.92 3.33 -21.57
N ARG A 170 -8.33 3.38 -20.30
CA ARG A 170 -8.75 4.63 -19.66
C ARG A 170 -7.64 5.40 -18.98
N PHE A 171 -6.63 4.70 -18.43
CA PHE A 171 -5.70 5.29 -17.46
C PHE A 171 -4.23 5.01 -17.74
N TYR A 172 -3.90 4.03 -18.59
CA TYR A 172 -2.51 3.60 -18.79
C TYR A 172 -2.09 3.54 -20.25
N ASP A 173 -2.82 4.20 -21.16
CA ASP A 173 -2.48 4.31 -22.60
C ASP A 173 -2.16 2.97 -23.25
N GLN A 174 -2.85 1.90 -22.84
CA GLN A 174 -2.64 0.53 -23.32
C GLN A 174 -1.24 -0.04 -23.08
N GLN A 175 -0.50 0.49 -22.10
CA GLN A 175 0.88 0.04 -21.82
C GLN A 175 0.94 -1.19 -20.92
N ILE A 176 -0.18 -1.60 -20.30
CA ILE A 176 -0.22 -2.73 -19.38
C ILE A 176 -0.64 -3.99 -20.12
N GLU A 177 0.23 -5.01 -20.06
CA GLU A 177 -0.06 -6.36 -20.53
C GLU A 177 -0.70 -7.19 -19.40
N SER A 178 -1.82 -7.82 -19.68
CA SER A 178 -2.42 -8.81 -18.78
C SER A 178 -1.97 -10.21 -19.13
N LEU A 179 -1.97 -11.10 -18.13
CA LEU A 179 -1.77 -12.52 -18.38
C LEU A 179 -3.08 -13.14 -18.90
N PRO A 180 -3.02 -14.02 -19.91
CA PRO A 180 -4.19 -14.72 -20.40
C PRO A 180 -4.86 -15.52 -19.26
N TRP A 181 -6.17 -15.42 -19.16
CA TRP A 181 -6.95 -16.20 -18.22
C TRP A 181 -7.74 -17.29 -18.94
N ALA A 182 -7.68 -18.50 -18.40
CA ALA A 182 -8.36 -19.65 -19.01
C ALA A 182 -9.87 -19.46 -19.14
N GLY A 183 -10.48 -18.69 -18.23
CA GLY A 183 -11.91 -18.36 -18.28
C GLY A 183 -12.33 -17.59 -19.53
N SER A 184 -11.46 -16.74 -20.08
CA SER A 184 -11.74 -15.99 -21.32
C SER A 184 -12.02 -16.94 -22.50
N PHE A 185 -11.29 -18.04 -22.60
CA PHE A 185 -11.48 -19.05 -23.64
C PHE A 185 -12.81 -19.83 -23.47
N LEU A 186 -13.34 -19.86 -22.26
CA LEU A 186 -14.60 -20.51 -21.94
C LEU A 186 -15.80 -19.54 -22.01
N GLY A 187 -15.57 -18.28 -22.41
CA GLY A 187 -16.60 -17.26 -22.50
C GLY A 187 -17.03 -16.69 -21.15
N HIS A 188 -16.24 -16.88 -20.11
CA HIS A 188 -16.48 -16.23 -18.81
C HIS A 188 -15.94 -14.81 -18.83
N HIS A 189 -16.78 -13.86 -18.39
CA HIS A 189 -16.40 -12.47 -18.23
C HIS A 189 -16.02 -12.20 -16.78
N SER A 190 -14.93 -11.42 -16.57
CA SER A 190 -14.53 -10.97 -15.23
C SER A 190 -15.27 -9.72 -14.79
N ILE A 191 -15.86 -8.99 -15.73
CA ILE A 191 -16.66 -7.80 -15.47
C ILE A 191 -18.00 -7.92 -16.17
N THR A 192 -19.07 -7.62 -15.44
CA THR A 192 -20.42 -7.55 -15.97
C THR A 192 -21.07 -6.24 -15.54
N HIS A 193 -21.84 -5.64 -16.42
CA HIS A 193 -22.61 -4.43 -16.14
C HIS A 193 -24.09 -4.77 -16.18
N GLU A 194 -24.79 -4.46 -15.09
CA GLU A 194 -26.24 -4.63 -15.00
C GLU A 194 -26.90 -3.28 -14.76
N TYR A 195 -27.85 -2.92 -15.63
CA TYR A 195 -28.64 -1.71 -15.47
C TYR A 195 -29.96 -2.05 -14.77
N VAL A 196 -30.17 -1.49 -13.58
CA VAL A 196 -31.39 -1.66 -12.81
C VAL A 196 -32.41 -0.59 -13.23
N ARG A 197 -33.54 -1.03 -13.80
CA ARG A 197 -34.63 -0.13 -14.22
C ARG A 197 -35.49 0.26 -13.02
N GLY A 198 -36.02 1.48 -13.02
CA GLY A 198 -37.10 1.90 -12.10
C GLY A 198 -36.65 2.73 -10.92
N GLY A 199 -35.38 3.18 -10.89
CA GLY A 199 -34.92 4.06 -9.85
C GLY A 199 -34.52 5.44 -10.37
N GLN A 200 -35.25 6.49 -10.00
CA GLN A 200 -34.73 7.85 -10.08
C GLN A 200 -34.37 8.29 -8.67
N GLY A 201 -33.09 8.32 -8.37
CA GLY A 201 -32.61 8.89 -7.12
C GLY A 201 -32.83 10.40 -7.11
N LEU A 202 -33.29 10.93 -5.98
CA LEU A 202 -33.41 12.37 -5.79
C LEU A 202 -32.05 12.89 -5.30
N PRO A 203 -31.53 13.98 -5.90
CA PRO A 203 -30.31 14.60 -5.41
C PRO A 203 -30.52 15.15 -4.01
N ASP A 204 -29.58 14.89 -3.12
CA ASP A 204 -29.51 15.55 -1.82
C ASP A 204 -29.34 17.06 -2.03
N GLN A 205 -30.13 17.86 -1.33
CA GLN A 205 -30.18 19.31 -1.55
C GLN A 205 -28.88 20.03 -1.14
N GLN A 206 -28.07 19.43 -0.25
CA GLN A 206 -26.83 20.05 0.24
C GLN A 206 -25.60 19.56 -0.52
N THR A 207 -25.53 18.28 -0.85
CA THR A 207 -24.37 17.66 -1.46
C THR A 207 -24.49 17.41 -2.95
N GLY A 208 -25.71 17.46 -3.49
CA GLY A 208 -26.02 17.09 -4.89
C GLY A 208 -25.86 15.59 -5.17
N ALA A 209 -25.47 14.80 -4.17
CA ALA A 209 -25.31 13.36 -4.32
C ALA A 209 -26.66 12.67 -4.47
N VAL A 210 -26.76 11.75 -5.41
CA VAL A 210 -27.98 10.95 -5.63
C VAL A 210 -27.90 9.72 -4.74
N GLU A 211 -28.91 9.48 -3.92
CA GLU A 211 -29.01 8.25 -3.13
C GLU A 211 -29.33 7.04 -4.03
N SER A 212 -28.85 5.86 -3.63
CA SER A 212 -29.23 4.60 -4.27
C SER A 212 -30.75 4.42 -4.17
N THR A 213 -31.36 3.96 -5.23
CA THR A 213 -32.79 3.66 -5.24
C THR A 213 -33.06 2.35 -4.52
N ASP A 214 -34.30 2.15 -4.06
CA ASP A 214 -34.69 0.89 -3.41
C ASP A 214 -34.49 -0.31 -4.36
N ALA A 215 -34.81 -0.12 -5.65
CA ALA A 215 -34.61 -1.15 -6.66
C ALA A 215 -33.12 -1.57 -6.81
N GLU A 216 -32.19 -0.62 -6.71
CA GLU A 216 -30.74 -0.93 -6.74
C GLU A 216 -30.32 -1.67 -5.47
N VAL A 217 -30.79 -1.22 -4.30
CA VAL A 217 -30.49 -1.87 -3.02
C VAL A 217 -31.01 -3.30 -3.01
N GLU A 218 -32.25 -3.52 -3.39
CA GLU A 218 -32.87 -4.86 -3.50
C GLU A 218 -32.09 -5.76 -4.46
N ARG A 219 -31.65 -5.20 -5.60
CA ARG A 219 -30.88 -5.98 -6.57
C ARG A 219 -29.49 -6.37 -6.04
N VAL A 220 -28.81 -5.48 -5.35
CA VAL A 220 -27.52 -5.77 -4.70
C VAL A 220 -27.70 -6.85 -3.63
N VAL A 221 -28.72 -6.76 -2.79
CA VAL A 221 -29.04 -7.78 -1.78
C VAL A 221 -29.30 -9.15 -2.43
N GLN A 222 -30.09 -9.19 -3.51
CA GLN A 222 -30.32 -10.42 -4.27
C GLN A 222 -29.02 -11.04 -4.77
N LEU A 223 -28.11 -10.24 -5.34
CA LEU A 223 -26.80 -10.70 -5.81
C LEU A 223 -25.94 -11.25 -4.67
N VAL A 224 -25.95 -10.60 -3.50
CA VAL A 224 -25.25 -11.07 -2.30
C VAL A 224 -25.78 -12.42 -1.84
N LEU A 225 -27.11 -12.56 -1.74
CA LEU A 225 -27.75 -13.81 -1.31
C LEU A 225 -27.53 -14.94 -2.32
N GLN A 226 -27.61 -14.64 -3.62
CA GLN A 226 -27.30 -15.58 -4.67
C GLN A 226 -25.85 -16.06 -4.56
N HIS A 227 -24.88 -15.14 -4.44
CA HIS A 227 -23.48 -15.49 -4.28
C HIS A 227 -23.24 -16.39 -3.05
N ALA A 228 -23.82 -16.02 -1.92
CA ALA A 228 -23.71 -16.80 -0.68
C ALA A 228 -24.26 -18.23 -0.82
N SER A 229 -25.31 -18.39 -1.62
CA SER A 229 -25.93 -19.70 -1.91
C SER A 229 -25.12 -20.53 -2.89
N GLU A 230 -24.70 -19.92 -4.01
CA GLU A 230 -24.03 -20.61 -5.11
C GLU A 230 -22.54 -20.84 -4.87
N ARG A 231 -21.90 -19.91 -4.13
CA ARG A 231 -20.45 -19.87 -3.91
C ARG A 231 -20.06 -19.63 -2.45
N PRO A 232 -20.50 -20.47 -1.52
CA PRO A 232 -20.36 -20.23 -0.08
C PRO A 232 -18.90 -20.23 0.43
N ARG A 233 -17.94 -20.61 -0.41
CA ARG A 233 -16.50 -20.61 -0.06
C ARG A 233 -15.75 -19.44 -0.67
N GLU A 234 -16.39 -18.62 -1.48
CA GLU A 234 -15.79 -17.46 -2.11
C GLU A 234 -16.14 -16.20 -1.30
N SER A 235 -15.15 -15.33 -1.12
CA SER A 235 -15.38 -14.03 -0.50
C SER A 235 -16.08 -13.08 -1.47
N LEU A 236 -16.94 -12.22 -0.93
CA LEU A 236 -17.63 -11.17 -1.67
C LEU A 236 -17.36 -9.82 -1.01
N MET A 237 -17.12 -8.80 -1.83
CA MET A 237 -17.02 -7.42 -1.39
C MET A 237 -18.02 -6.57 -2.14
N VAL A 238 -18.81 -5.78 -1.40
CA VAL A 238 -19.71 -4.77 -1.96
C VAL A 238 -19.07 -3.40 -1.79
N ILE A 239 -18.83 -2.70 -2.89
CA ILE A 239 -18.26 -1.35 -2.89
C ILE A 239 -19.36 -0.38 -3.32
N THR A 240 -19.58 0.65 -2.53
CA THR A 240 -20.58 1.68 -2.77
C THR A 240 -19.95 3.05 -2.95
N ALA A 241 -20.67 3.96 -3.60
CA ALA A 241 -20.19 5.32 -3.83
C ALA A 241 -20.08 6.16 -2.54
N SER A 242 -20.79 5.80 -1.49
CA SER A 242 -20.74 6.47 -0.18
C SER A 242 -21.11 5.54 0.96
N GLU A 243 -20.74 5.93 2.18
CA GLU A 243 -21.09 5.20 3.41
C GLU A 243 -22.61 5.05 3.59
N LYS A 244 -23.39 6.07 3.23
CA LYS A 244 -24.88 6.02 3.28
C LYS A 244 -25.42 4.87 2.45
N HIS A 245 -24.86 4.66 1.25
CA HIS A 245 -25.25 3.55 0.38
C HIS A 245 -24.87 2.19 0.98
N ALA A 246 -23.72 2.09 1.61
CA ALA A 246 -23.29 0.86 2.27
C ALA A 246 -24.25 0.48 3.41
N VAL A 247 -24.64 1.45 4.24
CA VAL A 247 -25.61 1.24 5.33
C VAL A 247 -26.95 0.74 4.81
N ARG A 248 -27.47 1.29 3.71
CA ARG A 248 -28.73 0.85 3.10
C ARG A 248 -28.71 -0.59 2.59
N VAL A 249 -27.57 -1.05 2.07
CA VAL A 249 -27.41 -2.45 1.64
C VAL A 249 -27.28 -3.39 2.81
N TYR A 250 -26.73 -2.93 3.94
CA TYR A 250 -26.51 -3.73 5.13
C TYR A 250 -27.81 -3.93 5.97
N GLN A 251 -28.73 -2.99 5.96
CA GLN A 251 -30.02 -3.04 6.66
C GLN A 251 -31.02 -3.97 5.99
#